data_7aa4b1295764cf2ee96181ecfef438c9
#
_entry.id   7aa4b1295764cf2ee96181ecfef438c9
#
_cell.length_a   1.000
_cell.length_b   1.000
_cell.length_c   1.000
_cell.angle_alpha   90.00
_cell.angle_beta   90.00
_cell.angle_gamma   90.00
#
_symmetry.space_group_name_H-M   'P 1'
#
loop_
_entity.id
_entity.type
_entity.pdbx_description
1 polymer ?
#
loop_
_entity_poly.entity_id
_entity_poly.type
_entity_poly.pdbx_seq_one_letter_code
_entity_poly.pdbx_strand_id
1 'polypeptide(L)'
;NILVAQMLEHNADIAAARYSFLSAVSRYKLINFDMYPNLSANLAANLARDLRLGVRSNSFSNALNLSYELDIYGKVKDSLSASEFSAKASLYDLESLKLSLVNSTINNAFELLYFNDVEKLLNEYIKNLEESKNIYSLKYRYGRVEELDLLNIEQSLLSARQNLLTNSQNKELIVKNLKDLLGKKENFASIERLASLSLSD
;
A
#
# COMPACT_ATOMS: atom_id res chain seq x y z
N ASN A 1 2.92 14.16 12.45
CA ASN A 1 2.41 14.85 11.24
C ASN A 1 3.31 14.72 10.00
N ILE A 2 4.63 14.57 10.15
CA ILE A 2 5.57 14.47 9.00
C ILE A 2 5.35 13.17 8.23
N LEU A 3 5.23 12.02 8.90
CA LEU A 3 5.01 10.71 8.26
C LEU A 3 3.73 10.68 7.42
N VAL A 4 2.63 11.22 7.98
CA VAL A 4 1.35 11.28 7.27
C VAL A 4 1.44 12.16 6.03
N ALA A 5 2.11 13.31 6.11
CA ALA A 5 2.30 14.20 4.96
C ALA A 5 3.13 13.51 3.86
N GLN A 6 4.23 12.86 4.22
CA GLN A 6 5.08 12.12 3.29
C GLN A 6 4.33 10.94 2.63
N MET A 7 3.52 10.22 3.40
CA MET A 7 2.68 9.13 2.88
C MET A 7 1.66 9.67 1.87
N LEU A 8 0.92 10.73 2.20
CA LEU A 8 -0.08 11.31 1.30
C LEU A 8 0.50 11.81 -0.02
N GLU A 9 1.76 12.23 -0.02
CA GLU A 9 2.44 12.75 -1.21
C GLU A 9 3.05 11.65 -2.09
N HIS A 10 3.56 10.56 -1.48
CA HIS A 10 4.41 9.62 -2.18
C HIS A 10 3.89 8.17 -2.23
N ASN A 11 2.75 7.89 -1.60
CA ASN A 11 2.19 6.55 -1.58
C ASN A 11 1.70 6.12 -2.97
N ALA A 12 2.10 4.91 -3.39
CA ALA A 12 1.78 4.37 -4.71
C ALA A 12 0.29 4.05 -4.88
N ASP A 13 -0.40 3.62 -3.81
CA ASP A 13 -1.82 3.28 -3.87
C ASP A 13 -2.68 4.53 -4.07
N ILE A 14 -2.31 5.65 -3.42
CA ILE A 14 -2.95 6.95 -3.64
C ILE A 14 -2.75 7.40 -5.09
N ALA A 15 -1.55 7.24 -5.63
CA ALA A 15 -1.28 7.57 -7.03
C ALA A 15 -2.12 6.70 -7.98
N ALA A 16 -2.20 5.39 -7.74
CA ALA A 16 -3.03 4.48 -8.52
C ALA A 16 -4.53 4.84 -8.44
N ALA A 17 -5.06 5.09 -7.25
CA ALA A 17 -6.45 5.51 -7.06
C ALA A 17 -6.76 6.86 -7.75
N ARG A 18 -5.80 7.79 -7.74
CA ARG A 18 -5.91 9.06 -8.48
C ARG A 18 -6.01 8.83 -9.98
N TYR A 19 -5.20 7.93 -10.55
CA TYR A 19 -5.31 7.59 -11.98
C TYR A 19 -6.60 6.85 -12.30
N SER A 20 -7.13 6.02 -11.41
CA SER A 20 -8.43 5.38 -11.54
C SER A 20 -9.56 6.44 -11.61
N PHE A 21 -9.53 7.43 -10.72
CA PHE A 21 -10.46 8.57 -10.77
C PHE A 21 -10.35 9.35 -12.09
N LEU A 22 -9.12 9.69 -12.54
CA LEU A 22 -8.93 10.39 -13.81
C LEU A 22 -9.43 9.57 -15.01
N SER A 23 -9.28 8.25 -14.96
CA SER A 23 -9.85 7.34 -15.97
C SER A 23 -11.38 7.38 -15.98
N ALA A 24 -12.02 7.38 -14.80
CA ALA A 24 -13.48 7.49 -14.69
C ALA A 24 -13.98 8.83 -15.23
N VAL A 25 -13.29 9.94 -14.92
CA VAL A 25 -13.61 11.28 -15.48
C VAL A 25 -13.44 11.32 -17.00
N SER A 26 -12.39 10.67 -17.52
CA SER A 26 -12.18 10.60 -18.97
C SER A 26 -13.28 9.79 -19.67
N ARG A 27 -13.75 8.71 -19.04
CA ARG A 27 -14.86 7.89 -19.54
C ARG A 27 -16.17 8.69 -19.55
N TYR A 28 -16.45 9.47 -18.49
CA TYR A 28 -17.57 10.39 -18.45
C TYR A 28 -17.51 11.38 -19.63
N LYS A 29 -16.35 11.98 -19.90
CA LYS A 29 -16.16 12.88 -21.05
C LYS A 29 -16.40 12.19 -22.39
N LEU A 30 -15.94 10.95 -22.55
CA LEU A 30 -16.16 10.17 -23.78
C LEU A 30 -17.66 9.94 -24.03
N ILE A 31 -18.42 9.52 -23.01
CA ILE A 31 -19.87 9.32 -23.15
C ILE A 31 -20.60 10.64 -23.49
N ASN A 32 -20.10 11.76 -22.98
CA ASN A 32 -20.66 13.06 -23.33
C ASN A 32 -20.50 13.38 -24.83
N PHE A 33 -19.50 12.86 -25.52
CA PHE A 33 -19.35 13.01 -26.97
C PHE A 33 -20.36 12.21 -27.75
N ASP A 34 -20.95 11.14 -27.21
CA ASP A 34 -22.03 10.38 -27.87
C ASP A 34 -23.32 11.17 -28.03
N MET A 35 -23.45 12.31 -27.34
CA MET A 35 -24.56 13.28 -27.56
C MET A 35 -24.40 14.08 -28.84
N TYR A 36 -23.26 14.03 -29.52
CA TYR A 36 -22.97 14.78 -30.74
C TYR A 36 -22.85 13.86 -31.95
N PRO A 37 -23.07 14.37 -33.18
CA PRO A 37 -22.83 13.57 -34.39
C PRO A 37 -21.38 13.09 -34.49
N ASN A 38 -21.23 11.80 -34.80
CA ASN A 38 -19.91 11.18 -35.00
C ASN A 38 -19.55 11.26 -36.49
N LEU A 39 -18.44 11.92 -36.79
CA LEU A 39 -17.84 12.01 -38.14
C LEU A 39 -16.59 11.16 -38.20
N SER A 40 -16.57 10.13 -39.05
CA SER A 40 -15.43 9.31 -39.31
C SER A 40 -14.97 9.38 -40.76
N ALA A 41 -13.65 9.42 -40.96
CA ALA A 41 -13.02 9.36 -42.25
C ALA A 41 -12.19 8.08 -42.37
N ASN A 42 -12.48 7.24 -43.34
CA ASN A 42 -11.75 6.05 -43.67
C ASN A 42 -10.98 6.21 -44.97
N LEU A 43 -9.67 6.02 -44.91
CA LEU A 43 -8.80 6.00 -46.08
C LEU A 43 -8.15 4.63 -46.14
N ALA A 44 -8.35 3.87 -47.18
CA ALA A 44 -7.70 2.57 -47.37
C ALA A 44 -7.04 2.49 -48.76
N ALA A 45 -5.83 1.99 -48.77
CA ALA A 45 -5.06 1.63 -49.96
C ALA A 45 -4.75 0.14 -49.92
N ASN A 46 -5.27 -0.62 -50.90
CA ASN A 46 -4.97 -2.01 -51.04
C ASN A 46 -4.07 -2.23 -52.29
N LEU A 47 -2.93 -2.83 -52.06
CA LEU A 47 -1.98 -3.25 -53.08
C LEU A 47 -1.96 -4.76 -53.11
N ALA A 48 -2.54 -5.39 -54.14
CA ALA A 48 -2.56 -6.85 -54.30
C ALA A 48 -1.80 -7.24 -55.53
N ARG A 49 -1.05 -8.33 -55.44
CA ARG A 49 -0.38 -8.98 -56.59
C ARG A 49 -0.75 -10.45 -56.63
N ASP A 50 -1.43 -10.84 -57.69
CA ASP A 50 -1.66 -12.24 -57.97
C ASP A 50 -0.42 -12.85 -58.60
N LEU A 51 0.23 -13.76 -57.87
CA LEU A 51 1.47 -14.44 -58.30
C LEU A 51 1.23 -15.50 -59.39
N ARG A 52 -0.01 -15.97 -59.55
CA ARG A 52 -0.36 -16.94 -60.60
C ARG A 52 -0.62 -16.26 -61.93
N LEU A 53 -1.26 -15.12 -61.91
CA LEU A 53 -1.67 -14.39 -63.12
C LEU A 53 -0.74 -13.21 -63.44
N GLY A 54 0.22 -12.90 -62.59
CA GLY A 54 1.13 -11.79 -62.75
C GLY A 54 0.47 -10.40 -62.69
N VAL A 55 -0.82 -10.35 -62.32
CA VAL A 55 -1.62 -9.12 -62.30
C VAL A 55 -1.41 -8.37 -61.01
N ARG A 56 -1.20 -7.07 -61.10
CA ARG A 56 -1.22 -6.11 -59.96
C ARG A 56 -2.57 -5.38 -59.92
N SER A 57 -3.19 -5.38 -58.75
CA SER A 57 -4.38 -4.61 -58.48
C SER A 57 -4.10 -3.59 -57.40
N ASN A 58 -4.34 -2.33 -57.69
CA ASN A 58 -4.24 -1.24 -56.74
C ASN A 58 -5.63 -0.62 -56.60
N SER A 59 -6.15 -0.57 -55.37
CA SER A 59 -7.41 0.11 -55.08
C SER A 59 -7.22 1.14 -53.97
N PHE A 60 -7.78 2.31 -54.20
CA PHE A 60 -7.91 3.36 -53.17
C PHE A 60 -9.39 3.54 -52.87
N SER A 61 -9.71 3.55 -51.58
CA SER A 61 -11.05 3.93 -51.14
C SER A 61 -10.97 5.01 -50.08
N ASN A 62 -11.82 5.98 -50.19
CA ASN A 62 -12.06 7.00 -49.21
C ASN A 62 -13.55 7.03 -48.89
N ALA A 63 -13.90 7.11 -47.62
CA ALA A 63 -15.27 7.23 -47.16
C ALA A 63 -15.34 8.21 -45.98
N LEU A 64 -16.30 9.11 -46.05
CA LEU A 64 -16.73 9.96 -44.95
C LEU A 64 -18.07 9.44 -44.46
N ASN A 65 -18.12 9.06 -43.17
CA ASN A 65 -19.37 8.60 -42.57
C ASN A 65 -19.77 9.58 -41.45
N LEU A 66 -20.98 10.07 -41.50
CA LEU A 66 -21.62 10.86 -40.46
C LEU A 66 -22.76 10.01 -39.87
N SER A 67 -22.67 9.77 -38.56
CA SER A 67 -23.74 9.08 -37.84
C SER A 67 -24.18 9.89 -36.63
N TYR A 68 -25.47 9.90 -36.36
CA TYR A 68 -26.08 10.58 -35.22
C TYR A 68 -27.22 9.74 -34.66
N GLU A 69 -27.16 9.38 -33.37
CA GLU A 69 -28.24 8.70 -32.66
C GLU A 69 -29.09 9.73 -31.91
N LEU A 70 -30.33 9.89 -32.31
CA LEU A 70 -31.29 10.77 -31.62
C LEU A 70 -31.72 10.11 -30.30
N ASP A 71 -31.47 10.75 -29.19
CA ASP A 71 -31.78 10.21 -27.84
C ASP A 71 -33.25 10.43 -27.45
N ILE A 72 -34.17 9.78 -28.18
CA ILE A 72 -35.60 9.91 -27.99
C ILE A 72 -36.06 9.33 -26.65
N TYR A 73 -35.40 8.26 -26.18
CA TYR A 73 -35.76 7.54 -24.96
C TYR A 73 -34.85 7.87 -23.77
N GLY A 74 -33.93 8.80 -23.88
CA GLY A 74 -33.01 9.17 -22.78
C GLY A 74 -31.85 8.21 -22.51
N LYS A 75 -31.60 7.24 -23.40
CA LYS A 75 -30.55 6.22 -23.26
C LYS A 75 -29.15 6.85 -23.05
N VAL A 76 -28.79 7.81 -23.89
CA VAL A 76 -27.48 8.48 -23.85
C VAL A 76 -27.40 9.37 -22.60
N LYS A 77 -28.48 10.10 -22.29
CA LYS A 77 -28.59 10.94 -21.10
C LYS A 77 -28.46 10.12 -19.81
N ASP A 78 -29.14 8.98 -19.73
CA ASP A 78 -29.05 8.10 -18.56
C ASP A 78 -27.65 7.45 -18.41
N SER A 79 -27.05 7.06 -19.56
CA SER A 79 -25.67 6.56 -19.60
C SER A 79 -24.66 7.62 -19.12
N LEU A 80 -24.85 8.88 -19.54
CA LEU A 80 -24.05 10.01 -19.10
C LEU A 80 -24.16 10.22 -17.58
N SER A 81 -25.41 10.22 -17.06
CA SER A 81 -25.68 10.35 -15.62
C SER A 81 -25.05 9.20 -14.82
N ALA A 82 -25.20 7.97 -15.29
CA ALA A 82 -24.56 6.80 -14.66
C ALA A 82 -23.03 6.93 -14.61
N SER A 83 -22.43 7.42 -15.70
CA SER A 83 -20.99 7.64 -15.77
C SER A 83 -20.51 8.79 -14.88
N GLU A 84 -21.33 9.84 -14.71
CA GLU A 84 -21.08 10.94 -13.76
C GLU A 84 -21.05 10.40 -12.30
N PHE A 85 -22.05 9.61 -11.93
CA PHE A 85 -22.08 8.97 -10.61
C PHE A 85 -20.94 8.01 -10.39
N SER A 86 -20.52 7.27 -11.42
CA SER A 86 -19.34 6.41 -11.37
C SER A 86 -18.05 7.21 -11.12
N ALA A 87 -17.89 8.37 -11.76
CA ALA A 87 -16.76 9.24 -11.51
C ALA A 87 -16.78 9.82 -10.08
N LYS A 88 -17.96 10.21 -9.58
CA LYS A 88 -18.12 10.65 -8.18
C LYS A 88 -17.82 9.53 -7.19
N ALA A 89 -18.27 8.31 -7.44
CA ALA A 89 -17.95 7.16 -6.61
C ALA A 89 -16.44 6.93 -6.52
N SER A 90 -15.75 6.96 -7.66
CA SER A 90 -14.29 6.82 -7.71
C SER A 90 -13.53 7.93 -6.97
N LEU A 91 -14.10 9.16 -6.90
CA LEU A 91 -13.56 10.24 -6.06
C LEU A 91 -13.69 9.91 -4.57
N TYR A 92 -14.86 9.44 -4.15
CA TYR A 92 -15.07 9.06 -2.74
C TYR A 92 -14.26 7.84 -2.34
N ASP A 93 -14.02 6.89 -3.26
CA ASP A 93 -13.10 5.76 -3.04
C ASP A 93 -11.67 6.26 -2.79
N LEU A 94 -11.20 7.25 -3.55
CA LEU A 94 -9.90 7.87 -3.33
C LEU A 94 -9.81 8.55 -1.95
N GLU A 95 -10.84 9.29 -1.54
CA GLU A 95 -10.87 9.94 -0.22
C GLU A 95 -10.93 8.91 0.92
N SER A 96 -11.71 7.86 0.77
CA SER A 96 -11.78 6.73 1.71
C SER A 96 -10.43 6.03 1.85
N LEU A 97 -9.73 5.78 0.73
CA LEU A 97 -8.40 5.20 0.73
C LEU A 97 -7.39 6.08 1.47
N LYS A 98 -7.41 7.40 1.26
CA LYS A 98 -6.53 8.34 1.99
C LYS A 98 -6.75 8.24 3.49
N LEU A 99 -8.00 8.24 3.95
CA LEU A 99 -8.33 8.12 5.38
C LEU A 99 -7.84 6.78 5.96
N SER A 100 -8.04 5.69 5.24
CA SER A 100 -7.55 4.37 5.64
C SER A 100 -6.04 4.33 5.77
N LEU A 101 -5.30 4.89 4.81
CA LEU A 101 -3.85 4.93 4.83
C LEU A 101 -3.30 5.86 5.94
N VAL A 102 -3.97 6.97 6.22
CA VAL A 102 -3.65 7.83 7.38
C VAL A 102 -3.77 7.04 8.67
N ASN A 103 -4.89 6.33 8.86
CA ASN A 103 -5.10 5.51 10.05
C ASN A 103 -4.05 4.40 10.17
N SER A 104 -3.74 3.70 9.06
CA SER A 104 -2.70 2.67 9.03
C SER A 104 -1.32 3.24 9.38
N THR A 105 -0.98 4.40 8.87
CA THR A 105 0.30 5.07 9.16
C THR A 105 0.42 5.43 10.63
N ILE A 106 -0.65 5.97 11.22
CA ILE A 106 -0.69 6.34 12.64
C ILE A 106 -0.57 5.09 13.52
N ASN A 107 -1.35 4.03 13.22
CA ASN A 107 -1.32 2.79 13.99
C ASN A 107 0.08 2.14 13.94
N ASN A 108 0.67 1.99 12.75
CA ASN A 108 2.03 1.44 12.62
C ASN A 108 3.07 2.30 13.37
N ALA A 109 2.90 3.63 13.39
CA ALA A 109 3.80 4.51 14.15
C ALA A 109 3.70 4.26 15.65
N PHE A 110 2.48 4.12 16.21
CA PHE A 110 2.29 3.78 17.61
C PHE A 110 2.77 2.37 17.96
N GLU A 111 2.55 1.40 17.08
CA GLU A 111 3.07 0.04 17.25
C GLU A 111 4.61 0.03 17.29
N LEU A 112 5.26 0.84 16.47
CA LEU A 112 6.72 0.94 16.49
C LEU A 112 7.22 1.47 17.84
N LEU A 113 6.59 2.51 18.38
CA LEU A 113 6.91 3.05 19.71
C LEU A 113 6.67 2.00 20.80
N TYR A 114 5.55 1.29 20.73
CA TYR A 114 5.24 0.20 21.65
C TYR A 114 6.33 -0.89 21.65
N PHE A 115 6.75 -1.36 20.47
CA PHE A 115 7.80 -2.39 20.38
C PHE A 115 9.16 -1.88 20.88
N ASN A 116 9.45 -0.58 20.75
CA ASN A 116 10.65 0.02 21.35
C ASN A 116 10.63 -0.05 22.89
N ASP A 117 9.48 0.27 23.49
CA ASP A 117 9.36 0.24 24.95
C ASP A 117 9.37 -1.20 25.50
N VAL A 118 8.70 -2.13 24.78
CA VAL A 118 8.77 -3.55 25.12
C VAL A 118 10.21 -4.08 25.01
N GLU A 119 10.98 -3.65 24.01
CA GLU A 119 12.40 -4.02 23.86
C GLU A 119 13.23 -3.56 25.07
N LYS A 120 13.06 -2.32 25.52
CA LYS A 120 13.72 -1.79 26.72
C LYS A 120 13.37 -2.61 27.96
N LEU A 121 12.06 -2.85 28.16
CA LEU A 121 11.58 -3.61 29.31
C LEU A 121 12.12 -5.07 29.32
N LEU A 122 12.12 -5.73 28.16
CA LEU A 122 12.64 -7.10 28.04
C LEU A 122 14.14 -7.16 28.30
N ASN A 123 14.91 -6.16 27.87
CA ASN A 123 16.35 -6.10 28.16
C ASN A 123 16.62 -5.92 29.66
N GLU A 124 15.86 -5.07 30.35
CA GLU A 124 15.96 -4.93 31.81
C GLU A 124 15.54 -6.22 32.53
N TYR A 125 14.48 -6.87 32.08
CA TYR A 125 14.04 -8.14 32.65
C TYR A 125 15.07 -9.25 32.48
N ILE A 126 15.69 -9.36 31.29
CA ILE A 126 16.77 -10.33 31.02
C ILE A 126 17.96 -10.06 31.96
N LYS A 127 18.35 -8.80 32.14
CA LYS A 127 19.42 -8.41 33.04
C LYS A 127 19.13 -8.87 34.48
N ASN A 128 17.94 -8.63 34.98
CA ASN A 128 17.52 -9.05 36.33
C ASN A 128 17.51 -10.57 36.47
N LEU A 129 17.11 -11.31 35.42
CA LEU A 129 17.16 -12.78 35.41
C LEU A 129 18.58 -13.30 35.38
N GLU A 130 19.51 -12.64 34.69
CA GLU A 130 20.93 -13.00 34.67
C GLU A 130 21.59 -12.78 36.07
N GLU A 131 21.25 -11.67 36.72
CA GLU A 131 21.70 -11.44 38.11
C GLU A 131 21.13 -12.48 39.07
N SER A 132 19.84 -12.81 38.94
CA SER A 132 19.20 -13.86 39.73
C SER A 132 19.83 -15.22 39.48
N LYS A 133 20.10 -15.59 38.23
CA LYS A 133 20.81 -16.84 37.88
C LYS A 133 22.18 -16.92 38.57
N ASN A 134 22.94 -15.83 38.58
CA ASN A 134 24.24 -15.80 39.24
C ASN A 134 24.11 -16.03 40.76
N ILE A 135 23.13 -15.42 41.43
CA ILE A 135 22.87 -15.61 42.87
C ILE A 135 22.43 -17.06 43.14
N TYR A 136 21.51 -17.62 42.36
CA TYR A 136 21.04 -19.00 42.56
C TYR A 136 22.12 -20.03 42.24
N SER A 137 22.97 -19.79 41.25
CA SER A 137 24.14 -20.62 40.96
C SER A 137 25.12 -20.69 42.15
N LEU A 138 25.38 -19.57 42.82
CA LEU A 138 26.17 -19.53 44.05
C LEU A 138 25.46 -20.28 45.18
N LYS A 139 24.18 -20.07 45.43
CA LYS A 139 23.41 -20.76 46.47
C LYS A 139 23.39 -22.25 46.24
N TYR A 140 23.25 -22.72 45.00
CA TYR A 140 23.27 -24.13 44.64
C TYR A 140 24.65 -24.78 44.98
N ARG A 141 25.76 -24.12 44.64
CA ARG A 141 27.11 -24.59 44.98
C ARG A 141 27.32 -24.77 46.48
N TYR A 142 26.62 -23.97 47.30
CA TYR A 142 26.68 -24.08 48.76
C TYR A 142 25.54 -24.96 49.33
N GLY A 143 24.81 -25.71 48.51
CA GLY A 143 23.74 -26.59 48.92
C GLY A 143 22.54 -25.92 49.59
N ARG A 144 22.30 -24.60 49.27
CA ARG A 144 21.22 -23.80 49.88
C ARG A 144 19.93 -23.72 49.06
N VAL A 145 19.94 -24.22 47.85
CA VAL A 145 18.76 -24.28 46.92
C VAL A 145 18.85 -25.56 46.12
N GLU A 146 17.72 -26.01 45.60
CA GLU A 146 17.63 -27.20 44.77
C GLU A 146 18.05 -26.90 43.32
N GLU A 147 18.46 -27.91 42.57
CA GLU A 147 18.81 -27.78 41.14
C GLU A 147 17.60 -27.30 40.31
N LEU A 148 16.40 -27.73 40.73
CA LEU A 148 15.17 -27.33 40.10
C LEU A 148 14.96 -25.80 40.10
N ASP A 149 15.34 -25.13 41.19
CA ASP A 149 15.23 -23.66 41.28
C ASP A 149 16.15 -22.97 40.26
N LEU A 150 17.35 -23.48 40.07
CA LEU A 150 18.28 -22.94 39.05
C LEU A 150 17.75 -23.19 37.64
N LEU A 151 17.25 -24.39 37.36
CA LEU A 151 16.67 -24.74 36.05
C LEU A 151 15.43 -23.85 35.70
N ASN A 152 14.61 -23.54 36.68
CA ASN A 152 13.44 -22.65 36.49
C ASN A 152 13.88 -21.24 36.08
N ILE A 153 14.95 -20.71 36.67
CA ILE A 153 15.49 -19.39 36.28
C ILE A 153 16.12 -19.46 34.88
N GLU A 154 16.81 -20.52 34.53
CA GLU A 154 17.38 -20.70 33.19
C GLU A 154 16.28 -20.81 32.14
N GLN A 155 15.20 -21.52 32.41
CA GLN A 155 14.02 -21.58 31.51
C GLN A 155 13.40 -20.21 31.35
N SER A 156 13.23 -19.45 32.44
CA SER A 156 12.68 -18.10 32.40
C SER A 156 13.55 -17.17 31.54
N LEU A 157 14.89 -17.27 31.68
CA LEU A 157 15.85 -16.50 30.90
C LEU A 157 15.76 -16.84 29.40
N LEU A 158 15.68 -18.13 29.06
CA LEU A 158 15.49 -18.56 27.66
C LEU A 158 14.18 -18.03 27.07
N SER A 159 13.09 -18.12 27.83
CA SER A 159 11.79 -17.59 27.42
C SER A 159 11.82 -16.06 27.21
N ALA A 160 12.48 -15.32 28.11
CA ALA A 160 12.63 -13.87 27.98
C ALA A 160 13.46 -13.50 26.73
N ARG A 161 14.52 -14.23 26.43
CA ARG A 161 15.33 -14.02 25.20
C ARG A 161 14.56 -14.36 23.94
N GLN A 162 13.73 -15.41 23.98
CA GLN A 162 12.84 -15.74 22.86
C GLN A 162 11.80 -14.63 22.61
N ASN A 163 11.22 -14.08 23.68
CA ASN A 163 10.29 -12.96 23.58
C ASN A 163 10.97 -11.71 22.98
N LEU A 164 12.21 -11.43 23.38
CA LEU A 164 13.00 -10.33 22.80
C LEU A 164 13.23 -10.51 21.30
N LEU A 165 13.58 -11.73 20.87
CA LEU A 165 13.74 -12.04 19.45
C LEU A 165 12.44 -11.83 18.67
N THR A 166 11.32 -12.34 19.19
CA THR A 166 9.99 -12.17 18.57
C THR A 166 9.61 -10.68 18.49
N ASN A 167 9.89 -9.91 19.56
CA ASN A 167 9.67 -8.47 19.58
C ASN A 167 10.49 -7.76 18.49
N SER A 168 11.75 -8.12 18.34
CA SER A 168 12.65 -7.58 17.31
C SER A 168 12.13 -7.88 15.89
N GLN A 169 11.64 -9.10 15.63
CA GLN A 169 11.06 -9.49 14.36
C GLN A 169 9.78 -8.70 14.04
N ASN A 170 8.90 -8.53 15.03
CA ASN A 170 7.68 -7.73 14.88
C ASN A 170 8.00 -6.26 14.60
N LYS A 171 8.97 -5.69 15.33
CA LYS A 171 9.47 -4.32 15.09
C LYS A 171 9.98 -4.14 13.66
N GLU A 172 10.77 -5.09 13.15
CA GLU A 172 11.27 -5.06 11.78
C GLU A 172 10.14 -5.10 10.75
N LEU A 173 9.10 -5.92 10.99
CA LEU A 173 7.91 -5.98 10.16
C LEU A 173 7.18 -4.64 10.11
N ILE A 174 6.98 -3.99 11.26
CA ILE A 174 6.35 -2.66 11.32
C ILE A 174 7.17 -1.60 10.59
N VAL A 175 8.49 -1.60 10.75
CA VAL A 175 9.39 -0.71 10.01
C VAL A 175 9.26 -0.93 8.51
N LYS A 176 9.15 -2.18 8.05
CA LYS A 176 8.92 -2.50 6.65
C LYS A 176 7.57 -1.96 6.16
N ASN A 177 6.48 -2.19 6.91
CA ASN A 177 5.16 -1.68 6.57
C ASN A 177 5.14 -0.14 6.46
N LEU A 178 5.82 0.55 7.37
CA LEU A 178 5.98 2.01 7.29
C LEU A 178 6.77 2.45 6.06
N LYS A 179 7.83 1.72 5.68
CA LYS A 179 8.60 2.00 4.46
C LYS A 179 7.75 1.82 3.20
N ASP A 180 6.93 0.78 3.16
CA ASP A 180 6.03 0.51 2.04
C ASP A 180 4.95 1.62 1.93
N LEU A 181 4.39 2.07 3.07
CA LEU A 181 3.43 3.17 3.12
C LEU A 181 4.04 4.50 2.63
N LEU A 182 5.29 4.79 2.97
CA LEU A 182 5.97 6.04 2.58
C LEU A 182 6.46 6.06 1.14
N GLY A 183 6.65 4.91 0.52
CA GLY A 183 6.94 4.71 -0.91
C GLY A 183 8.34 5.14 -1.38
N LYS A 184 8.94 6.22 -0.84
CA LYS A 184 10.26 6.73 -1.23
C LYS A 184 11.31 6.51 -0.17
N LYS A 185 12.51 6.09 -0.59
CA LYS A 185 13.67 5.86 0.31
C LYS A 185 14.11 7.12 1.07
N GLU A 186 13.97 8.29 0.49
CA GLU A 186 14.34 9.58 1.10
C GLU A 186 13.53 9.87 2.37
N ASN A 187 12.32 9.30 2.50
CA ASN A 187 11.45 9.48 3.65
C ASN A 187 11.79 8.55 4.83
N PHE A 188 12.72 7.60 4.66
CA PHE A 188 13.03 6.61 5.69
C PHE A 188 13.76 7.19 6.91
N ALA A 189 14.42 8.35 6.78
CA ALA A 189 15.01 9.06 7.91
C ALA A 189 13.96 9.41 9.00
N SER A 190 12.72 9.68 8.61
CA SER A 190 11.62 9.93 9.55
C SER A 190 11.26 8.70 10.38
N ILE A 191 11.35 7.50 9.77
CA ILE A 191 11.11 6.22 10.46
C ILE A 191 12.26 5.90 11.42
N GLU A 192 13.51 6.13 10.99
CA GLU A 192 14.69 5.91 11.85
C GLU A 192 14.64 6.79 13.09
N ARG A 193 14.23 8.04 12.93
CA ARG A 193 14.02 8.95 14.05
C ARG A 193 12.90 8.45 14.97
N LEU A 194 11.78 7.97 14.43
CA LEU A 194 10.69 7.40 15.22
C LEU A 194 11.15 6.12 15.95
N ALA A 195 11.95 5.28 15.29
CA ALA A 195 12.47 4.04 15.86
C ALA A 195 13.43 4.26 17.05
N SER A 196 13.95 5.48 17.23
CA SER A 196 14.80 5.85 18.37
C SER A 196 14.03 6.48 19.54
N LEU A 197 12.73 6.79 19.36
CA LEU A 197 11.87 7.37 20.40
C LEU A 197 11.16 6.30 21.24
N SER A 198 10.56 6.71 22.34
CA SER A 198 9.67 5.91 23.17
C SER A 198 8.31 6.59 23.33
N LEU A 199 7.30 5.85 23.84
CA LEU A 199 5.98 6.42 24.13
C LEU A 199 5.99 7.45 25.25
N SER A 200 7.06 7.47 26.05
CA SER A 200 7.24 8.41 27.18
C SER A 200 7.94 9.71 26.78
N ASP A 201 8.45 9.81 25.56
CA ASP A 201 9.09 10.99 24.97
C ASP A 201 8.07 11.81 24.14
#